data_3b2812bbfcaa4b8a6ac24db47aeb93b8
#
_entry.id   3b2812bbfcaa4b8a6ac24db47aeb93b8
#
_cell.length_a   1.000
_cell.length_b   1.000
_cell.length_c   1.000
_cell.angle_alpha   90.00
_cell.angle_beta   90.00
_cell.angle_gamma   90.00
#
_symmetry.space_group_name_H-M   'P 1'
#
loop_
_entity.id
_entity.type
_entity.pdbx_description
1 polymer ?
#
loop_
_entity_poly.entity_id
_entity_poly.type
_entity_poly.pdbx_seq_one_letter_code
_entity_poly.pdbx_strand_id
1 'polypeptide(L)'
;MAVIPWYANEKVRALDARLIESGVPGLELMERVGRGVVDFILKQPLARSALILAGAGNNGGDGFVIARLLMEGGWKVTVLLSHEAARSQGDAAVNLTKLGKMPVPVVESRTLDEAALTELLDSHDLVIDALLGTGAAGAPRGETARLIAAVNRHRFGRHVLAVDIPSGTEGGEGIEAQWTCTAGGRK
;
A
#
# COMPACT_ATOMS: atom_id res chain seq x y z
N MET A 1 -18.84 21.28 5.51
CA MET A 1 -18.16 19.98 5.21
C MET A 1 -18.63 19.54 3.83
N ALA A 2 -17.76 19.47 2.83
CA ALA A 2 -18.12 18.95 1.52
C ALA A 2 -18.27 17.43 1.62
N VAL A 3 -19.44 16.91 1.28
CA VAL A 3 -19.69 15.46 1.18
C VAL A 3 -18.87 14.96 -0.01
N ILE A 4 -17.88 14.12 0.26
CA ILE A 4 -17.14 13.43 -0.80
C ILE A 4 -18.03 12.30 -1.30
N PRO A 5 -18.44 12.28 -2.58
CA PRO A 5 -19.30 11.22 -3.08
C PRO A 5 -18.54 9.88 -3.04
N TRP A 6 -19.17 8.87 -2.47
CA TRP A 6 -18.70 7.49 -2.54
C TRP A 6 -18.98 6.96 -3.95
N TYR A 7 -17.93 6.55 -4.66
CA TYR A 7 -18.07 5.84 -5.92
C TYR A 7 -17.92 4.34 -5.66
N ALA A 8 -18.81 3.54 -6.28
CA ALA A 8 -18.63 2.10 -6.29
C ALA A 8 -17.30 1.73 -6.96
N ASN A 9 -16.61 0.69 -6.47
CA ASN A 9 -15.32 0.24 -6.96
C ASN A 9 -15.26 0.07 -8.50
N GLU A 10 -16.37 -0.36 -9.11
CA GLU A 10 -16.51 -0.48 -10.57
C GLU A 10 -16.35 0.86 -11.31
N LYS A 11 -16.88 1.95 -10.74
CA LYS A 11 -16.75 3.29 -11.35
C LYS A 11 -15.32 3.82 -11.25
N VAL A 12 -14.62 3.53 -10.16
CA VAL A 12 -13.20 3.90 -9.99
C VAL A 12 -12.35 3.16 -11.02
N ARG A 13 -12.52 1.84 -11.15
CA ARG A 13 -11.84 1.04 -12.18
C ARG A 13 -12.12 1.53 -13.61
N ALA A 14 -13.39 1.89 -13.91
CA ALA A 14 -13.75 2.43 -15.21
C ALA A 14 -13.09 3.79 -15.49
N LEU A 15 -12.87 4.61 -14.45
CA LEU A 15 -12.18 5.89 -14.59
C LEU A 15 -10.69 5.69 -14.88
N ASP A 16 -10.03 4.79 -14.15
CA ASP A 16 -8.62 4.46 -14.37
C ASP A 16 -8.40 3.85 -15.77
N ALA A 17 -9.29 2.94 -16.19
CA ALA A 17 -9.26 2.39 -17.56
C ALA A 17 -9.37 3.47 -18.62
N ARG A 18 -10.30 4.43 -18.47
CA ARG A 18 -10.45 5.57 -19.40
C ARG A 18 -9.22 6.48 -19.44
N LEU A 19 -8.55 6.69 -18.30
CA LEU A 19 -7.31 7.46 -18.27
C LEU A 19 -6.19 6.74 -19.03
N ILE A 20 -6.07 5.42 -18.87
CA ILE A 20 -5.12 4.61 -19.62
C ILE A 20 -5.46 4.62 -21.12
N GLU A 21 -6.73 4.46 -21.49
CA GLU A 21 -7.22 4.55 -22.88
C GLU A 21 -6.98 5.93 -23.49
N SER A 22 -7.00 7.00 -22.68
CA SER A 22 -6.66 8.36 -23.12
C SER A 22 -5.16 8.60 -23.31
N GLY A 23 -4.33 7.55 -23.10
CA GLY A 23 -2.89 7.57 -23.34
C GLY A 23 -2.02 7.94 -22.12
N VAL A 24 -2.61 8.02 -20.90
CA VAL A 24 -1.80 8.23 -19.69
C VAL A 24 -1.17 6.89 -19.27
N PRO A 25 0.17 6.77 -19.23
CA PRO A 25 0.83 5.53 -18.82
C PRO A 25 0.48 5.13 -17.38
N GLY A 26 0.26 3.84 -17.13
CA GLY A 26 -0.03 3.34 -15.78
C GLY A 26 1.06 3.70 -14.75
N LEU A 27 2.32 3.68 -15.16
CA LEU A 27 3.45 4.14 -14.33
C LEU A 27 3.29 5.61 -13.89
N GLU A 28 2.76 6.48 -14.75
CA GLU A 28 2.52 7.88 -14.39
C GLU A 28 1.36 8.02 -13.43
N LEU A 29 0.30 7.21 -13.59
CA LEU A 29 -0.81 7.18 -12.65
C LEU A 29 -0.34 6.72 -11.27
N MET A 30 0.45 5.65 -11.17
CA MET A 30 1.04 5.19 -9.91
C MET A 30 1.91 6.28 -9.27
N GLU A 31 2.72 6.99 -10.05
CA GLU A 31 3.56 8.08 -9.54
C GLU A 31 2.71 9.21 -8.94
N ARG A 32 1.60 9.59 -9.59
CA ARG A 32 0.66 10.61 -9.10
C ARG A 32 -0.04 10.16 -7.81
N VAL A 33 -0.49 8.90 -7.75
CA VAL A 33 -1.08 8.30 -6.54
C VAL A 33 -0.08 8.33 -5.39
N GLY A 34 1.11 7.80 -5.60
CA GLY A 34 2.16 7.76 -4.59
C GLY A 34 2.51 9.14 -4.04
N ARG A 35 2.64 10.16 -4.92
CA ARG A 35 2.87 11.56 -4.48
C ARG A 35 1.73 12.09 -3.63
N GLY A 36 0.48 11.87 -4.03
CA GLY A 36 -0.69 12.33 -3.27
C GLY A 36 -0.75 11.71 -1.87
N VAL A 37 -0.42 10.40 -1.75
CA VAL A 37 -0.35 9.71 -0.46
C VAL A 37 0.79 10.27 0.40
N VAL A 38 1.98 10.45 -0.17
CA VAL A 38 3.13 11.01 0.54
C VAL A 38 2.86 12.45 1.00
N ASP A 39 2.25 13.29 0.15
CA ASP A 39 1.85 14.66 0.52
C ASP A 39 0.86 14.68 1.69
N PHE A 40 0.00 13.69 1.81
CA PHE A 40 -0.87 13.51 2.98
C PHE A 40 -0.06 13.11 4.21
N ILE A 41 0.82 12.10 4.09
CA ILE A 41 1.64 11.58 5.19
C ILE A 41 2.52 12.68 5.80
N LEU A 42 3.16 13.51 4.96
CA LEU A 42 4.06 14.57 5.40
C LEU A 42 3.38 15.68 6.21
N LYS A 43 2.05 15.76 6.16
CA LYS A 43 1.25 16.70 6.97
C LYS A 43 0.87 16.12 8.35
N GLN A 44 1.15 14.85 8.60
CA GLN A 44 0.83 14.20 9.86
C GLN A 44 2.04 14.26 10.81
N PRO A 45 1.82 14.38 12.13
CA PRO A 45 2.89 14.41 13.14
C PRO A 45 3.42 12.98 13.40
N LEU A 46 4.18 12.43 12.44
CA LEU A 46 4.70 11.07 12.49
C LEU A 46 6.22 11.01 12.70
N ALA A 47 6.71 9.94 13.28
CA ALA A 47 8.12 9.73 13.63
C ALA A 47 9.03 9.34 12.43
N ARG A 48 8.59 9.54 11.19
CA ARG A 48 9.36 9.30 9.95
C ARG A 48 9.89 7.88 9.78
N SER A 49 9.14 6.89 10.24
CA SER A 49 9.40 5.48 9.97
C SER A 49 8.15 4.80 9.42
N ALA A 50 8.26 4.08 8.29
CA ALA A 50 7.15 3.47 7.60
C ALA A 50 7.45 2.03 7.18
N LEU A 51 6.55 1.11 7.51
CA LEU A 51 6.48 -0.25 6.98
C LEU A 51 5.40 -0.31 5.90
N ILE A 52 5.79 -0.59 4.67
CA ILE A 52 4.87 -0.74 3.56
C ILE A 52 4.57 -2.22 3.35
N LEU A 53 3.30 -2.63 3.49
CA LEU A 53 2.84 -3.96 3.16
C LEU A 53 2.37 -3.97 1.70
N ALA A 54 3.08 -4.68 0.83
CA ALA A 54 2.83 -4.64 -0.60
C ALA A 54 2.32 -5.98 -1.16
N GLY A 55 1.21 -5.91 -1.91
CA GLY A 55 0.69 -7.01 -2.71
C GLY A 55 1.35 -7.09 -4.10
N ALA A 56 1.02 -8.15 -4.86
CA ALA A 56 1.59 -8.40 -6.19
C ALA A 56 1.00 -7.51 -7.31
N GLY A 57 -0.16 -6.88 -7.07
CA GLY A 57 -0.90 -6.09 -8.05
C GLY A 57 -0.53 -4.61 -8.05
N ASN A 58 -1.37 -3.80 -8.73
CA ASN A 58 -1.16 -2.36 -8.89
C ASN A 58 -1.12 -1.61 -7.55
N ASN A 59 -1.93 -2.03 -6.56
CA ASN A 59 -1.89 -1.43 -5.22
C ASN A 59 -0.50 -1.58 -4.57
N GLY A 60 0.13 -2.76 -4.71
CA GLY A 60 1.53 -2.95 -4.31
C GLY A 60 2.49 -2.07 -5.10
N GLY A 61 2.22 -1.85 -6.39
CA GLY A 61 2.96 -0.89 -7.23
C GLY A 61 2.91 0.53 -6.70
N ASP A 62 1.74 1.00 -6.26
CA ASP A 62 1.58 2.29 -5.56
C ASP A 62 2.40 2.31 -4.26
N GLY A 63 2.38 1.20 -3.49
CA GLY A 63 3.20 1.02 -2.29
C GLY A 63 4.70 1.17 -2.57
N PHE A 64 5.22 0.64 -3.69
CA PHE A 64 6.63 0.79 -4.07
C PHE A 64 6.98 2.24 -4.41
N VAL A 65 6.08 2.97 -5.07
CA VAL A 65 6.27 4.40 -5.34
C VAL A 65 6.29 5.19 -4.03
N ILE A 66 5.36 4.93 -3.11
CA ILE A 66 5.30 5.56 -1.79
C ILE A 66 6.59 5.29 -1.01
N ALA A 67 7.07 4.03 -1.00
CA ALA A 67 8.33 3.65 -0.34
C ALA A 67 9.51 4.47 -0.84
N ARG A 68 9.63 4.61 -2.17
CA ARG A 68 10.68 5.38 -2.80
C ARG A 68 10.62 6.85 -2.41
N LEU A 69 9.45 7.48 -2.52
CA LEU A 69 9.27 8.89 -2.23
C LEU A 69 9.49 9.22 -0.74
N LEU A 70 9.05 8.36 0.17
CA LEU A 70 9.32 8.52 1.61
C LEU A 70 10.81 8.39 1.91
N MET A 71 11.50 7.42 1.30
CA MET A 71 12.95 7.26 1.44
C MET A 71 13.70 8.47 0.92
N GLU A 72 13.33 9.02 -0.25
CA GLU A 72 13.87 10.28 -0.79
C GLU A 72 13.63 11.46 0.16
N GLY A 73 12.51 11.45 0.90
CA GLY A 73 12.16 12.41 1.94
C GLY A 73 12.86 12.19 3.30
N GLY A 74 13.82 11.25 3.38
CA GLY A 74 14.61 10.96 4.59
C GLY A 74 13.89 10.12 5.65
N TRP A 75 12.86 9.36 5.27
CA TRP A 75 12.20 8.40 6.15
C TRP A 75 12.97 7.08 6.23
N LYS A 76 12.92 6.43 7.40
CA LYS A 76 13.27 5.02 7.54
C LYS A 76 12.12 4.21 6.92
N VAL A 77 12.40 3.45 5.86
CA VAL A 77 11.38 2.70 5.11
C VAL A 77 11.79 1.24 5.02
N THR A 78 10.83 0.34 5.23
CA THR A 78 10.94 -1.09 4.93
C THR A 78 9.73 -1.52 4.11
N VAL A 79 9.92 -2.37 3.12
CA VAL A 79 8.83 -2.98 2.33
C VAL A 79 8.73 -4.44 2.66
N LEU A 80 7.53 -4.89 3.01
CA LEU A 80 7.18 -6.28 3.29
C LEU A 80 6.23 -6.80 2.20
N LEU A 81 6.71 -7.74 1.41
CA LEU A 81 5.95 -8.36 0.33
C LEU A 81 5.08 -9.50 0.87
N SER A 82 3.80 -9.53 0.53
CA SER A 82 2.90 -10.68 0.80
C SER A 82 3.08 -11.83 -0.19
N HIS A 83 4.08 -11.75 -1.07
CA HIS A 83 4.32 -12.67 -2.17
C HIS A 83 5.82 -12.76 -2.48
N GLU A 84 6.21 -13.71 -3.32
CA GLU A 84 7.57 -13.77 -3.86
C GLU A 84 7.79 -12.60 -4.82
N ALA A 85 8.91 -11.90 -4.71
CA ALA A 85 9.23 -10.72 -5.52
C ALA A 85 9.06 -10.96 -7.04
N ALA A 86 9.42 -12.17 -7.51
CA ALA A 86 9.30 -12.59 -8.91
C ALA A 86 7.85 -12.66 -9.42
N ARG A 87 6.84 -12.64 -8.52
CA ARG A 87 5.42 -12.65 -8.89
C ARG A 87 4.86 -11.26 -9.17
N SER A 88 5.59 -10.20 -8.88
CA SER A 88 5.20 -8.84 -9.29
C SER A 88 5.22 -8.74 -10.82
N GLN A 89 4.20 -8.13 -11.42
CA GLN A 89 4.06 -8.03 -12.88
C GLN A 89 3.70 -6.61 -13.31
N GLY A 90 3.85 -6.31 -14.60
CA GLY A 90 3.47 -5.03 -15.19
C GLY A 90 4.16 -3.84 -14.50
N ASP A 91 3.40 -2.78 -14.27
CA ASP A 91 3.90 -1.53 -13.67
C ASP A 91 4.39 -1.71 -12.23
N ALA A 92 3.82 -2.66 -11.47
CA ALA A 92 4.30 -3.00 -10.14
C ALA A 92 5.73 -3.57 -10.19
N ALA A 93 6.03 -4.48 -11.12
CA ALA A 93 7.39 -5.02 -11.29
C ALA A 93 8.42 -3.95 -11.68
N VAL A 94 8.01 -3.00 -12.53
CA VAL A 94 8.86 -1.86 -12.90
C VAL A 94 9.18 -1.00 -11.67
N ASN A 95 8.19 -0.70 -10.83
CA ASN A 95 8.39 0.10 -9.63
C ASN A 95 9.17 -0.66 -8.56
N LEU A 96 8.98 -1.97 -8.40
CA LEU A 96 9.83 -2.80 -7.54
C LEU A 96 11.29 -2.79 -8.00
N THR A 97 11.53 -2.85 -9.32
CA THR A 97 12.89 -2.77 -9.89
C THR A 97 13.53 -1.40 -9.62
N LYS A 98 12.77 -0.30 -9.71
CA LYS A 98 13.24 1.04 -9.36
C LYS A 98 13.60 1.12 -7.87
N LEU A 99 12.75 0.59 -7.00
CA LEU A 99 12.97 0.55 -5.56
C LEU A 99 14.23 -0.26 -5.19
N GLY A 100 14.48 -1.39 -5.86
CA GLY A 100 15.65 -2.24 -5.66
C GLY A 100 16.99 -1.57 -5.97
N LYS A 101 16.99 -0.36 -6.58
CA LYS A 101 18.20 0.47 -6.78
C LYS A 101 18.47 1.43 -5.62
N MET A 102 17.61 1.43 -4.61
CA MET A 102 17.68 2.29 -3.44
C MET A 102 18.01 1.47 -2.18
N PRO A 103 18.54 2.08 -1.12
CA PRO A 103 18.83 1.40 0.13
C PRO A 103 17.56 1.17 0.98
N VAL A 104 16.51 0.63 0.37
CA VAL A 104 15.27 0.26 1.03
C VAL A 104 15.25 -1.25 1.22
N PRO A 105 15.20 -1.76 2.46
CA PRO A 105 15.01 -3.19 2.70
C PRO A 105 13.67 -3.68 2.11
N VAL A 106 13.74 -4.71 1.28
CA VAL A 106 12.58 -5.42 0.73
C VAL A 106 12.62 -6.87 1.23
N VAL A 107 11.61 -7.26 1.99
CA VAL A 107 11.55 -8.56 2.68
C VAL A 107 10.30 -9.31 2.21
N GLU A 108 10.40 -10.59 1.93
CA GLU A 108 9.24 -11.45 1.69
C GLU A 108 8.68 -11.94 3.04
N SER A 109 7.41 -11.66 3.33
CA SER A 109 6.79 -11.94 4.64
C SER A 109 6.86 -13.42 5.03
N ARG A 110 6.79 -14.32 4.05
CA ARG A 110 6.91 -15.77 4.28
C ARG A 110 8.23 -16.22 4.88
N THR A 111 9.28 -15.38 4.85
CA THR A 111 10.58 -15.68 5.46
C THR A 111 10.65 -15.29 6.93
N LEU A 112 9.63 -14.59 7.44
CA LEU A 112 9.54 -14.13 8.81
C LEU A 112 8.63 -15.05 9.63
N ASP A 113 9.09 -15.46 10.80
CA ASP A 113 8.21 -16.03 11.82
C ASP A 113 7.37 -14.93 12.50
N GLU A 114 6.47 -15.31 13.42
CA GLU A 114 5.57 -14.37 14.10
C GLU A 114 6.35 -13.37 14.98
N ALA A 115 7.47 -13.78 15.59
CA ALA A 115 8.27 -12.92 16.44
C ALA A 115 8.97 -11.83 15.61
N ALA A 116 9.63 -12.22 14.51
CA ALA A 116 10.28 -11.30 13.59
C ALA A 116 9.28 -10.35 12.91
N LEU A 117 8.08 -10.83 12.57
CA LEU A 117 7.01 -9.98 12.02
C LEU A 117 6.53 -8.96 13.06
N THR A 118 6.35 -9.37 14.31
CA THR A 118 5.98 -8.48 15.41
C THR A 118 7.05 -7.41 15.63
N GLU A 119 8.32 -7.79 15.72
CA GLU A 119 9.43 -6.87 15.87
C GLU A 119 9.49 -5.85 14.70
N LEU A 120 9.28 -6.32 13.48
CA LEU A 120 9.24 -5.45 12.31
C LEU A 120 8.09 -4.44 12.38
N LEU A 121 6.88 -4.87 12.77
CA LEU A 121 5.75 -4.01 13.01
C LEU A 121 6.05 -2.99 14.13
N ASP A 122 6.65 -3.42 15.23
CA ASP A 122 6.94 -2.59 16.40
C ASP A 122 8.05 -1.56 16.14
N SER A 123 8.92 -1.81 15.16
CA SER A 123 10.03 -0.91 14.80
C SER A 123 9.64 0.25 13.88
N HIS A 124 8.35 0.37 13.49
CA HIS A 124 7.86 1.42 12.61
C HIS A 124 6.63 2.12 13.19
N ASP A 125 6.56 3.45 13.05
CA ASP A 125 5.48 4.30 13.54
C ASP A 125 4.23 4.26 12.63
N LEU A 126 4.44 4.10 11.33
CA LEU A 126 3.40 4.05 10.32
C LEU A 126 3.42 2.71 9.58
N VAL A 127 2.28 2.04 9.52
CA VAL A 127 2.04 0.92 8.60
C VAL A 127 1.23 1.43 7.42
N ILE A 128 1.70 1.16 6.20
CA ILE A 128 1.01 1.49 4.96
C ILE A 128 0.52 0.19 4.33
N ASP A 129 -0.80 0.05 4.29
CA ASP A 129 -1.47 -1.07 3.64
C ASP A 129 -1.63 -0.82 2.14
N ALA A 130 -0.81 -1.50 1.36
CA ALA A 130 -0.85 -1.57 -0.09
C ALA A 130 -0.95 -3.04 -0.57
N LEU A 131 -1.63 -3.91 0.21
CA LEU A 131 -1.78 -5.33 -0.11
C LEU A 131 -2.81 -5.57 -1.22
N LEU A 132 -4.05 -5.14 -1.00
CA LEU A 132 -5.18 -5.36 -1.89
C LEU A 132 -5.88 -4.03 -2.17
N GLY A 133 -6.15 -3.73 -3.42
CA GLY A 133 -6.97 -2.60 -3.84
C GLY A 133 -8.33 -3.07 -4.36
N THR A 134 -9.08 -2.16 -4.97
CA THR A 134 -10.40 -2.40 -5.59
C THR A 134 -10.41 -3.51 -6.66
N GLY A 135 -9.22 -3.94 -7.13
CA GLY A 135 -9.05 -5.06 -8.08
C GLY A 135 -9.19 -6.45 -7.45
N ALA A 136 -9.07 -6.58 -6.13
CA ALA A 136 -9.18 -7.85 -5.42
C ALA A 136 -10.65 -8.24 -5.23
N ALA A 137 -10.93 -9.53 -5.21
CA ALA A 137 -12.25 -10.08 -4.95
C ALA A 137 -12.18 -11.23 -3.92
N GLY A 138 -13.17 -11.28 -3.04
CA GLY A 138 -13.29 -12.32 -2.02
C GLY A 138 -12.39 -12.11 -0.79
N ALA A 139 -12.46 -13.05 0.15
CA ALA A 139 -11.72 -12.98 1.40
C ALA A 139 -10.20 -13.11 1.17
N PRO A 140 -9.38 -12.34 1.89
CA PRO A 140 -7.93 -12.50 1.89
C PRO A 140 -7.51 -13.92 2.27
N ARG A 141 -6.40 -14.40 1.67
CA ARG A 141 -5.90 -15.76 1.91
C ARG A 141 -4.37 -15.76 2.09
N GLY A 142 -3.86 -16.84 2.71
CA GLY A 142 -2.41 -17.07 2.85
C GLY A 142 -1.69 -15.91 3.55
N GLU A 143 -0.56 -15.48 2.99
CA GLU A 143 0.27 -14.41 3.57
C GLU A 143 -0.48 -13.08 3.70
N THR A 144 -1.34 -12.74 2.75
CA THR A 144 -2.15 -11.51 2.86
C THR A 144 -3.06 -11.53 4.07
N ALA A 145 -3.77 -12.64 4.32
CA ALA A 145 -4.61 -12.79 5.51
C ALA A 145 -3.79 -12.76 6.80
N ARG A 146 -2.61 -13.41 6.80
CA ARG A 146 -1.67 -13.41 7.93
C ARG A 146 -1.21 -11.99 8.28
N LEU A 147 -0.83 -11.19 7.28
CA LEU A 147 -0.39 -9.81 7.47
C LEU A 147 -1.52 -8.92 7.99
N ILE A 148 -2.74 -9.04 7.44
CA ILE A 148 -3.92 -8.31 7.92
C ILE A 148 -4.17 -8.62 9.40
N ALA A 149 -4.18 -9.90 9.78
CA ALA A 149 -4.37 -10.31 11.17
C ALA A 149 -3.26 -9.79 12.10
N ALA A 150 -2.00 -9.81 11.64
CA ALA A 150 -0.88 -9.28 12.42
C ALA A 150 -1.02 -7.77 12.65
N VAL A 151 -1.32 -6.98 11.61
CA VAL A 151 -1.52 -5.53 11.75
C VAL A 151 -2.65 -5.23 12.72
N ASN A 152 -3.80 -5.89 12.61
CA ASN A 152 -4.94 -5.65 13.48
C ASN A 152 -4.63 -5.97 14.95
N ARG A 153 -3.85 -7.04 15.23
CA ARG A 153 -3.39 -7.38 16.58
C ARG A 153 -2.43 -6.33 17.16
N HIS A 154 -1.58 -5.74 16.32
CA HIS A 154 -0.50 -4.85 16.73
C HIS A 154 -0.75 -3.37 16.41
N ARG A 155 -1.99 -2.97 16.08
CA ARG A 155 -2.31 -1.59 15.69
C ARG A 155 -2.24 -0.57 16.81
N PHE A 156 -2.34 -0.99 18.05
CA PHE A 156 -2.30 -0.07 19.19
C PHE A 156 -0.92 0.56 19.34
N GLY A 157 -0.90 1.89 19.40
CA GLY A 157 0.34 2.67 19.53
C GLY A 157 1.05 2.98 18.21
N ARG A 158 0.44 2.67 17.05
CA ARG A 158 0.96 3.02 15.72
C ARG A 158 -0.15 3.51 14.80
N HIS A 159 0.26 4.11 13.70
CA HIS A 159 -0.66 4.59 12.68
C HIS A 159 -0.79 3.60 11.53
N VAL A 160 -2.00 3.45 11.00
CA VAL A 160 -2.27 2.58 9.84
C VAL A 160 -2.96 3.41 8.76
N LEU A 161 -2.38 3.43 7.56
CA LEU A 161 -2.91 4.09 6.37
C LEU A 161 -3.14 3.05 5.27
N ALA A 162 -4.35 2.99 4.72
CA ALA A 162 -4.67 2.15 3.58
C ALA A 162 -4.58 2.95 2.27
N VAL A 163 -3.97 2.34 1.26
CA VAL A 163 -3.92 2.84 -0.12
C VAL A 163 -5.08 2.22 -0.87
N ASP A 164 -5.84 3.03 -1.58
CA ASP A 164 -7.03 2.69 -2.34
C ASP A 164 -8.23 2.34 -1.42
N ILE A 165 -8.24 1.16 -0.85
CA ILE A 165 -9.20 0.69 0.17
C ILE A 165 -8.46 -0.12 1.23
N PRO A 166 -8.99 -0.22 2.48
CA PRO A 166 -8.43 -1.12 3.47
C PRO A 166 -8.52 -2.56 2.97
N SER A 167 -7.38 -3.26 2.95
CA SER A 167 -7.28 -4.61 2.42
C SER A 167 -8.18 -5.59 3.18
N GLY A 168 -8.97 -6.36 2.44
CA GLY A 168 -9.86 -7.38 3.01
C GLY A 168 -11.27 -6.94 3.35
N THR A 169 -11.63 -5.66 3.20
CA THR A 169 -12.97 -5.14 3.54
C THR A 169 -14.09 -5.84 2.78
N GLU A 170 -13.87 -6.25 1.54
CA GLU A 170 -14.88 -7.00 0.76
C GLU A 170 -15.07 -8.45 1.24
N GLY A 171 -14.17 -8.97 2.08
CA GLY A 171 -14.19 -10.35 2.59
C GLY A 171 -14.57 -10.49 4.07
N GLY A 172 -14.86 -9.40 4.77
CA GLY A 172 -15.34 -9.36 6.16
C GLY A 172 -14.32 -8.90 7.18
N GLU A 173 -13.11 -9.45 7.24
CA GLU A 173 -12.06 -9.04 8.19
C GLU A 173 -10.96 -8.25 7.47
N GLY A 174 -11.19 -6.96 7.26
CA GLY A 174 -10.21 -6.08 6.66
C GLY A 174 -9.23 -5.47 7.66
N ILE A 175 -8.18 -4.84 7.14
CA ILE A 175 -7.28 -4.00 7.94
C ILE A 175 -8.06 -2.84 8.57
N GLU A 176 -7.85 -2.63 9.87
CA GLU A 176 -8.39 -1.48 10.59
C GLU A 176 -7.44 -0.28 10.40
N ALA A 177 -7.71 0.52 9.37
CA ALA A 177 -6.92 1.70 9.04
C ALA A 177 -7.50 2.97 9.67
N GLN A 178 -6.64 3.86 10.17
CA GLN A 178 -7.03 5.20 10.63
C GLN A 178 -7.29 6.14 9.46
N TRP A 179 -6.54 5.98 8.37
CA TRP A 179 -6.65 6.78 7.16
C TRP A 179 -6.75 5.89 5.92
N THR A 180 -7.53 6.34 4.97
CA THR A 180 -7.60 5.72 3.64
C THR A 180 -7.37 6.80 2.58
N CYS A 181 -6.38 6.60 1.73
CA CYS A 181 -6.09 7.45 0.59
C CYS A 181 -6.53 6.76 -0.69
N THR A 182 -7.67 7.17 -1.25
CA THR A 182 -8.26 6.59 -2.46
C THR A 182 -7.81 7.34 -3.70
N ALA A 183 -7.28 6.64 -4.68
CA ALA A 183 -6.76 7.21 -5.93
C ALA A 183 -7.85 7.72 -6.88
N GLY A 184 -9.06 7.18 -6.82
CA GLY A 184 -10.17 7.45 -7.75
C GLY A 184 -11.12 8.59 -7.39
N GLY A 185 -10.93 9.26 -6.26
CA GLY A 185 -11.83 10.27 -5.76
C GLY A 185 -11.25 11.69 -5.80
N ARG A 186 -11.41 12.42 -6.85
CA ARG A 186 -10.93 13.77 -7.16
C ARG A 186 -9.58 13.82 -7.84
N LYS A 187 -9.63 13.78 -9.13
CA LYS A 187 -8.69 14.48 -10.01
C LYS A 187 -9.39 15.68 -10.63
#